data_ad4b39b83a628b4160f8d4c11aa5f114
#
_entry.id   ad4b39b83a628b4160f8d4c11aa5f114
#
_cell.length_a   1.000
_cell.length_b   1.000
_cell.length_c   1.000
_cell.angle_alpha   90.00
_cell.angle_beta   90.00
_cell.angle_gamma   90.00
#
_symmetry.space_group_name_H-M   'P 1'
#
loop_
_entity.id
_entity.type
_entity.pdbx_description
1 polymer ?
#
loop_
_entity_poly.entity_id
_entity_poly.type
_entity_poly.pdbx_seq_one_letter_code
_entity_poly.pdbx_strand_id
1 'polypeptide(L)'
;MTFTWRGWVFQDWAANAGYPDSRLILAAFRFTQRARAEWGGLGAVVFAVYWIVVARVIGVELPTGAQIGPGLKMPHPQGIVLNPAVRIGANCLLRHNVTIGNVTRRDGTEKGVASIGDDVEFGAGCVVVGDIKVGDHARIAALSLVTRDVPAWGVMVGNPATLARIDDPDYARPATEPAEPAEPAEHAERTA
;
A
#
# COMPACT_ATOMS: atom_id res chain seq x y z
N MET A 1 20.34 -11.29 1.34
CA MET A 1 21.18 -10.13 1.01
C MET A 1 21.33 -9.26 2.26
N THR A 2 22.55 -9.13 2.80
CA THR A 2 22.82 -8.24 3.94
C THR A 2 22.99 -6.81 3.40
N PHE A 3 21.95 -6.01 3.50
CA PHE A 3 22.02 -4.59 3.16
C PHE A 3 22.97 -3.85 4.13
N THR A 4 23.82 -3.00 3.58
CA THR A 4 24.52 -1.99 4.40
C THR A 4 23.49 -1.03 5.02
N TRP A 5 23.83 -0.32 6.11
CA TRP A 5 22.94 0.71 6.68
C TRP A 5 22.40 1.67 5.63
N ARG A 6 23.28 2.19 4.78
CA ARG A 6 22.92 3.11 3.71
C ARG A 6 21.97 2.47 2.68
N GLY A 7 22.26 1.23 2.27
CA GLY A 7 21.38 0.49 1.33
C GLY A 7 20.01 0.25 1.90
N TRP A 8 19.90 -0.07 3.19
CA TRP A 8 18.62 -0.24 3.88
C TRP A 8 17.81 1.05 3.96
N VAL A 9 18.43 2.15 4.40
CA VAL A 9 17.74 3.44 4.61
C VAL A 9 17.22 4.02 3.29
N PHE A 10 17.97 3.90 2.21
CA PHE A 10 17.67 4.53 0.94
C PHE A 10 17.12 3.58 -0.13
N GLN A 11 16.63 2.39 0.26
CA GLN A 11 16.12 1.40 -0.69
C GLN A 11 14.89 1.85 -1.48
N ASP A 12 14.14 2.84 -0.97
CA ASP A 12 12.93 3.39 -1.62
C ASP A 12 13.20 4.72 -2.35
N TRP A 13 14.45 5.24 -2.29
CA TRP A 13 14.78 6.60 -2.75
C TRP A 13 14.57 6.82 -4.24
N ALA A 14 14.96 5.84 -5.05
CA ALA A 14 14.83 5.92 -6.52
C ALA A 14 13.36 5.84 -6.95
N ALA A 15 12.56 4.97 -6.32
CA ALA A 15 11.15 4.81 -6.61
C ALA A 15 10.34 6.11 -6.38
N ASN A 16 10.81 6.98 -5.48
CA ASN A 16 10.17 8.25 -5.15
C ASN A 16 10.87 9.46 -5.79
N ALA A 17 11.45 9.30 -7.00
CA ALA A 17 11.96 10.43 -7.76
C ALA A 17 10.81 11.43 -8.06
N GLY A 18 11.00 12.71 -7.70
CA GLY A 18 9.97 13.73 -7.81
C GLY A 18 9.06 13.93 -6.58
N TYR A 19 9.20 13.07 -5.54
CA TYR A 19 8.42 13.15 -4.28
C TYR A 19 9.37 13.30 -3.08
N PRO A 20 9.89 14.51 -2.80
CA PRO A 20 10.91 14.72 -1.75
C PRO A 20 10.40 14.41 -0.35
N ASP A 21 9.15 14.70 -0.05
CA ASP A 21 8.47 14.36 1.19
C ASP A 21 8.44 12.84 1.43
N SER A 22 8.05 12.06 0.44
CA SER A 22 8.02 10.60 0.50
C SER A 22 9.42 10.00 0.69
N ARG A 23 10.43 10.57 0.03
CA ARG A 23 11.84 10.16 0.23
C ARG A 23 12.27 10.31 1.68
N LEU A 24 11.97 11.47 2.29
CA LEU A 24 12.33 11.75 3.67
C LEU A 24 11.57 10.88 4.67
N ILE A 25 10.25 10.71 4.46
CA ILE A 25 9.40 9.87 5.30
C ILE A 25 9.88 8.41 5.27
N LEU A 26 10.13 7.86 4.08
CA LEU A 26 10.59 6.48 3.93
C LEU A 26 12.00 6.28 4.47
N ALA A 27 12.91 7.20 4.23
CA ALA A 27 14.26 7.15 4.83
C ALA A 27 14.19 7.18 6.36
N ALA A 28 13.36 8.05 6.96
CA ALA A 28 13.13 8.09 8.39
C ALA A 28 12.49 6.79 8.92
N PHE A 29 11.52 6.24 8.21
CA PHE A 29 10.90 4.95 8.53
C PHE A 29 11.94 3.81 8.55
N ARG A 30 12.72 3.65 7.47
CA ARG A 30 13.74 2.60 7.36
C ARG A 30 14.86 2.75 8.38
N PHE A 31 15.29 3.98 8.61
CA PHE A 31 16.27 4.29 9.66
C PHE A 31 15.74 3.87 11.03
N THR A 32 14.50 4.23 11.34
CA THR A 32 13.88 3.92 12.64
C THR A 32 13.68 2.42 12.85
N GLN A 33 13.28 1.69 11.79
CA GLN A 33 13.18 0.22 11.85
C GLN A 33 14.52 -0.39 12.31
N ARG A 34 15.62 0.05 11.71
CA ARG A 34 16.95 -0.49 12.00
C ARG A 34 17.49 -0.03 13.35
N ALA A 35 17.33 1.25 13.67
CA ALA A 35 17.73 1.78 14.97
C ALA A 35 17.01 1.05 16.11
N ARG A 36 15.73 0.75 15.94
CA ARG A 36 14.94 0.03 16.92
C ARG A 36 15.38 -1.43 17.12
N ALA A 37 15.86 -2.06 16.05
CA ALA A 37 16.38 -3.43 16.11
C ALA A 37 17.77 -3.51 16.74
N GLU A 38 18.62 -2.48 16.56
CA GLU A 38 20.05 -2.57 16.90
C GLU A 38 20.44 -1.73 18.13
N TRP A 39 19.73 -0.64 18.48
CA TRP A 39 20.19 0.36 19.48
C TRP A 39 19.48 0.29 20.83
N GLY A 40 18.65 -0.73 21.09
CA GLY A 40 17.99 -0.91 22.39
C GLY A 40 17.20 0.33 22.83
N GLY A 41 17.49 0.87 24.02
CA GLY A 41 16.79 2.03 24.58
C GLY A 41 16.89 3.29 23.72
N LEU A 42 18.03 3.55 23.08
CA LEU A 42 18.17 4.68 22.15
C LEU A 42 17.27 4.51 20.92
N GLY A 43 17.12 3.28 20.43
CA GLY A 43 16.17 2.98 19.34
C GLY A 43 14.72 3.27 19.70
N ALA A 44 14.34 3.12 20.98
CA ALA A 44 13.00 3.51 21.46
C ALA A 44 12.80 5.04 21.44
N VAL A 45 13.83 5.81 21.78
CA VAL A 45 13.78 7.29 21.68
C VAL A 45 13.65 7.73 20.23
N VAL A 46 14.45 7.14 19.33
CA VAL A 46 14.35 7.41 17.87
C VAL A 46 12.94 7.10 17.36
N PHE A 47 12.36 5.99 17.78
CA PHE A 47 10.98 5.64 17.41
C PHE A 47 9.97 6.66 17.95
N ALA A 48 10.09 7.12 19.18
CA ALA A 48 9.18 8.11 19.75
C ALA A 48 9.19 9.42 18.95
N VAL A 49 10.39 9.91 18.61
CA VAL A 49 10.55 11.11 17.76
C VAL A 49 9.97 10.89 16.37
N TYR A 50 10.31 9.78 15.72
CA TYR A 50 9.77 9.41 14.42
C TYR A 50 8.23 9.38 14.45
N TRP A 51 7.64 8.70 15.45
CA TRP A 51 6.19 8.55 15.55
C TRP A 51 5.48 9.90 15.76
N ILE A 52 6.03 10.76 16.62
CA ILE A 52 5.47 12.10 16.81
C ILE A 52 5.53 12.90 15.51
N VAL A 53 6.68 12.93 14.84
CA VAL A 53 6.85 13.75 13.63
C VAL A 53 6.05 13.18 12.45
N VAL A 54 6.21 11.90 12.15
CA VAL A 54 5.64 11.32 10.93
C VAL A 54 4.17 10.98 11.12
N ALA A 55 3.77 10.34 12.23
CA ALA A 55 2.39 9.95 12.42
C ALA A 55 1.49 11.09 12.91
N ARG A 56 1.98 11.95 13.83
CA ARG A 56 1.12 12.97 14.47
C ARG A 56 1.18 14.34 13.79
N VAL A 57 2.35 14.74 13.26
CA VAL A 57 2.50 16.04 12.59
C VAL A 57 2.26 15.94 11.09
N ILE A 58 2.85 14.93 10.41
CA ILE A 58 2.71 14.76 8.96
C ILE A 58 1.43 13.97 8.61
N GLY A 59 0.91 13.12 9.50
CA GLY A 59 -0.30 12.34 9.27
C GLY A 59 -0.07 11.10 8.41
N VAL A 60 1.08 10.41 8.57
CA VAL A 60 1.43 9.17 7.87
C VAL A 60 1.79 8.10 8.88
N GLU A 61 0.94 7.10 9.05
CA GLU A 61 1.16 6.01 9.99
C GLU A 61 1.82 4.81 9.33
N LEU A 62 3.17 4.79 9.36
CA LEU A 62 4.00 3.65 8.96
C LEU A 62 4.64 3.04 10.22
N PRO A 63 4.00 2.05 10.86
CA PRO A 63 4.52 1.44 12.06
C PRO A 63 5.78 0.60 11.76
N THR A 64 6.79 0.70 12.62
CA THR A 64 8.08 0.00 12.42
C THR A 64 8.00 -1.52 12.45
N GLY A 65 6.87 -2.08 12.91
CA GLY A 65 6.59 -3.51 12.83
C GLY A 65 6.14 -3.99 11.45
N ALA A 66 5.66 -3.10 10.58
CA ALA A 66 5.24 -3.44 9.22
C ALA A 66 6.43 -3.99 8.41
N GLN A 67 6.20 -5.12 7.74
CA GLN A 67 7.20 -5.73 6.86
C GLN A 67 6.94 -5.27 5.43
N ILE A 68 7.77 -4.38 4.94
CA ILE A 68 7.59 -3.76 3.62
C ILE A 68 8.83 -4.01 2.78
N GLY A 69 8.66 -4.59 1.60
CA GLY A 69 9.71 -4.81 0.61
C GLY A 69 10.36 -3.50 0.13
N PRO A 70 11.46 -3.59 -0.62
CA PRO A 70 12.13 -2.42 -1.19
C PRO A 70 11.33 -1.80 -2.33
N GLY A 71 11.61 -0.53 -2.62
CA GLY A 71 11.00 0.14 -3.76
C GLY A 71 9.57 0.66 -3.52
N LEU A 72 9.13 0.75 -2.24
CA LEU A 72 7.84 1.33 -1.93
C LEU A 72 7.74 2.76 -2.50
N LYS A 73 6.69 3.02 -3.26
CA LYS A 73 6.37 4.33 -3.85
C LYS A 73 5.15 4.93 -3.18
N MET A 74 5.23 6.19 -2.74
CA MET A 74 4.14 6.87 -2.04
C MET A 74 3.91 8.28 -2.60
N PRO A 75 3.31 8.46 -3.79
CA PRO A 75 2.93 9.79 -4.26
C PRO A 75 1.90 10.41 -3.31
N HIS A 76 2.20 11.61 -2.77
CA HIS A 76 1.31 12.31 -1.84
C HIS A 76 0.93 11.44 -0.61
N PRO A 77 1.86 11.17 0.32
CA PRO A 77 1.72 10.12 1.33
C PRO A 77 0.73 10.42 2.47
N GLN A 78 0.09 11.58 2.49
CA GLN A 78 -0.78 12.02 3.58
C GLN A 78 -1.96 11.05 3.80
N GLY A 79 -2.27 10.79 5.07
CA GLY A 79 -3.40 9.94 5.47
C GLY A 79 -3.21 8.44 5.21
N ILE A 80 -2.01 7.98 4.85
CA ILE A 80 -1.71 6.55 4.81
C ILE A 80 -1.68 5.99 6.23
N VAL A 81 -2.42 4.91 6.46
CA VAL A 81 -2.49 4.19 7.75
C VAL A 81 -2.27 2.71 7.52
N LEU A 82 -1.16 2.17 8.05
CA LEU A 82 -0.84 0.75 7.98
C LEU A 82 -0.91 0.08 9.35
N ASN A 83 -1.41 -1.15 9.38
CA ASN A 83 -1.34 -1.97 10.57
C ASN A 83 0.11 -2.47 10.81
N PRO A 84 0.60 -2.52 12.07
CA PRO A 84 1.96 -2.97 12.38
C PRO A 84 2.28 -4.42 11.97
N ALA A 85 1.30 -5.27 11.76
CA ALA A 85 1.48 -6.65 11.33
C ALA A 85 1.38 -6.85 9.80
N VAL A 86 1.17 -5.79 9.03
CA VAL A 86 1.03 -5.89 7.57
C VAL A 86 2.32 -6.37 6.91
N ARG A 87 2.15 -7.18 5.87
CA ARG A 87 3.24 -7.58 4.97
C ARG A 87 2.95 -7.06 3.58
N ILE A 88 3.91 -6.32 3.02
CA ILE A 88 3.82 -5.73 1.68
C ILE A 88 5.08 -6.12 0.92
N GLY A 89 4.92 -6.63 -0.27
CA GLY A 89 6.02 -7.01 -1.17
C GLY A 89 6.84 -5.83 -1.69
N ALA A 90 7.67 -6.08 -2.68
CA ALA A 90 8.51 -5.08 -3.31
C ALA A 90 7.73 -4.22 -4.32
N ASN A 91 8.25 -3.02 -4.61
CA ASN A 91 7.78 -2.11 -5.67
C ASN A 91 6.30 -1.69 -5.59
N CYS A 92 5.66 -1.87 -4.45
CA CYS A 92 4.26 -1.47 -4.30
C CYS A 92 4.09 0.06 -4.35
N LEU A 93 2.91 0.50 -4.79
CA LEU A 93 2.54 1.90 -4.83
C LEU A 93 1.35 2.17 -3.93
N LEU A 94 1.49 3.07 -2.95
CA LEU A 94 0.41 3.54 -2.09
C LEU A 94 0.14 5.03 -2.36
N ARG A 95 -1.09 5.37 -2.71
CA ARG A 95 -1.51 6.78 -2.82
C ARG A 95 -2.00 7.28 -1.46
N HIS A 96 -2.34 8.57 -1.40
CA HIS A 96 -2.86 9.20 -0.18
C HIS A 96 -4.13 8.51 0.34
N ASN A 97 -4.36 8.60 1.66
CA ASN A 97 -5.53 8.06 2.36
C ASN A 97 -5.72 6.54 2.19
N VAL A 98 -4.69 5.78 1.84
CA VAL A 98 -4.74 4.32 1.81
C VAL A 98 -4.73 3.79 3.24
N THR A 99 -5.66 2.89 3.54
CA THR A 99 -5.71 2.19 4.83
C THR A 99 -5.55 0.69 4.62
N ILE A 100 -4.58 0.07 5.30
CA ILE A 100 -4.46 -1.40 5.37
C ILE A 100 -4.49 -1.81 6.83
N GLY A 101 -5.60 -2.44 7.23
CA GLY A 101 -5.91 -2.72 8.63
C GLY A 101 -6.43 -4.13 8.91
N ASN A 102 -6.72 -4.37 10.17
CA ASN A 102 -7.40 -5.57 10.65
C ASN A 102 -8.90 -5.33 10.78
N VAL A 103 -9.64 -6.40 11.05
CA VAL A 103 -11.06 -6.37 11.41
C VAL A 103 -11.20 -6.91 12.83
N THR A 104 -11.78 -6.13 13.72
CA THR A 104 -12.16 -6.59 15.06
C THR A 104 -13.56 -7.19 15.01
N ARG A 105 -13.69 -8.44 15.47
CA ARG A 105 -14.98 -9.12 15.57
C ARG A 105 -15.80 -8.58 16.76
N ARG A 106 -17.09 -8.90 16.79
CA ARG A 106 -17.99 -8.50 17.89
C ARG A 106 -17.57 -9.05 19.26
N ASP A 107 -16.85 -10.16 19.29
CA ASP A 107 -16.29 -10.78 20.50
C ASP A 107 -14.96 -10.15 20.95
N GLY A 108 -14.51 -9.09 20.28
CA GLY A 108 -13.23 -8.40 20.56
C GLY A 108 -12.00 -9.09 19.98
N THR A 109 -12.14 -10.25 19.31
CA THR A 109 -11.01 -10.90 18.65
C THR A 109 -10.65 -10.16 17.36
N GLU A 110 -9.36 -10.01 17.11
CA GLU A 110 -8.85 -9.44 15.86
C GLU A 110 -8.67 -10.53 14.80
N LYS A 111 -9.16 -10.28 13.59
CA LYS A 111 -8.74 -11.05 12.43
C LYS A 111 -7.34 -10.59 12.04
N GLY A 112 -6.58 -11.47 11.38
CA GLY A 112 -5.29 -11.14 10.82
C GLY A 112 -5.32 -9.95 9.86
N VAL A 113 -4.16 -9.55 9.40
CA VAL A 113 -3.95 -8.42 8.51
C VAL A 113 -3.55 -8.93 7.13
N ALA A 114 -3.89 -8.17 6.10
CA ALA A 114 -3.60 -8.51 4.73
C ALA A 114 -2.11 -8.79 4.47
N SER A 115 -1.85 -9.79 3.63
CA SER A 115 -0.55 -10.05 3.02
C SER A 115 -0.60 -9.64 1.55
N ILE A 116 0.23 -8.71 1.19
CA ILE A 116 0.28 -8.07 -0.12
C ILE A 116 1.50 -8.59 -0.89
N GLY A 117 1.32 -8.95 -2.14
CA GLY A 117 2.38 -9.37 -3.04
C GLY A 117 3.25 -8.22 -3.55
N ASP A 118 4.03 -8.51 -4.60
CA ASP A 118 4.91 -7.55 -5.26
C ASP A 118 4.16 -6.72 -6.31
N ASP A 119 4.67 -5.52 -6.60
CA ASP A 119 4.17 -4.64 -7.66
C ASP A 119 2.67 -4.28 -7.57
N VAL A 120 2.09 -4.30 -6.37
CA VAL A 120 0.67 -3.98 -6.14
C VAL A 120 0.45 -2.47 -6.10
N GLU A 121 -0.60 -2.00 -6.79
CA GLU A 121 -0.98 -0.58 -6.81
C GLU A 121 -2.25 -0.32 -5.98
N PHE A 122 -2.17 0.62 -5.04
CA PHE A 122 -3.30 1.07 -4.23
C PHE A 122 -3.74 2.48 -4.64
N GLY A 123 -4.94 2.59 -5.17
CA GLY A 123 -5.61 3.85 -5.51
C GLY A 123 -5.90 4.69 -4.27
N ALA A 124 -6.06 6.00 -4.48
CA ALA A 124 -6.30 6.94 -3.39
C ALA A 124 -7.55 6.60 -2.58
N GLY A 125 -7.45 6.63 -1.25
CA GLY A 125 -8.56 6.39 -0.35
C GLY A 125 -9.09 4.96 -0.32
N CYS A 126 -8.41 4.00 -0.93
CA CYS A 126 -8.83 2.60 -0.83
C CYS A 126 -8.55 2.03 0.57
N VAL A 127 -9.37 1.06 0.96
CA VAL A 127 -9.31 0.40 2.26
C VAL A 127 -9.20 -1.10 2.04
N VAL A 128 -8.19 -1.72 2.65
CA VAL A 128 -7.97 -3.17 2.63
C VAL A 128 -7.99 -3.67 4.07
N VAL A 129 -8.92 -4.56 4.40
CA VAL A 129 -9.09 -5.00 5.78
C VAL A 129 -9.33 -6.51 5.89
N GLY A 130 -8.74 -7.10 6.93
CA GLY A 130 -8.89 -8.51 7.30
C GLY A 130 -7.69 -9.35 6.88
N ASP A 131 -7.77 -10.64 7.22
CA ASP A 131 -6.78 -11.66 6.90
C ASP A 131 -6.98 -12.14 5.44
N ILE A 132 -6.50 -11.35 4.50
CA ILE A 132 -6.67 -11.59 3.07
C ILE A 132 -5.33 -11.57 2.34
N LYS A 133 -5.29 -12.18 1.17
CA LYS A 133 -4.14 -12.17 0.28
C LYS A 133 -4.44 -11.29 -0.93
N VAL A 134 -3.53 -10.39 -1.24
CA VAL A 134 -3.53 -9.62 -2.48
C VAL A 134 -2.35 -10.10 -3.32
N GLY A 135 -2.66 -10.69 -4.46
CA GLY A 135 -1.65 -11.28 -5.37
C GLY A 135 -0.80 -10.21 -6.06
N ASP A 136 0.31 -10.65 -6.64
CA ASP A 136 1.26 -9.78 -7.33
C ASP A 136 0.59 -9.02 -8.50
N HIS A 137 1.09 -7.83 -8.77
CA HIS A 137 0.61 -6.96 -9.85
C HIS A 137 -0.88 -6.57 -9.76
N ALA A 138 -1.55 -6.84 -8.63
CA ALA A 138 -2.94 -6.47 -8.44
C ALA A 138 -3.10 -4.94 -8.37
N ARG A 139 -4.25 -4.45 -8.78
CA ARG A 139 -4.61 -3.03 -8.71
C ARG A 139 -5.90 -2.84 -7.93
N ILE A 140 -5.85 -2.02 -6.91
CA ILE A 140 -7.01 -1.62 -6.11
C ILE A 140 -7.40 -0.20 -6.55
N ALA A 141 -8.57 -0.06 -7.12
CA ALA A 141 -9.06 1.24 -7.59
C ALA A 141 -9.26 2.22 -6.42
N ALA A 142 -9.27 3.50 -6.73
CA ALA A 142 -9.52 4.53 -5.72
C ALA A 142 -10.89 4.30 -5.02
N LEU A 143 -10.95 4.61 -3.71
CA LEU A 143 -12.15 4.51 -2.87
C LEU A 143 -12.75 3.09 -2.75
N SER A 144 -12.01 2.07 -3.14
CA SER A 144 -12.48 0.67 -3.06
C SER A 144 -12.28 0.09 -1.65
N LEU A 145 -13.25 -0.73 -1.21
CA LEU A 145 -13.18 -1.50 0.04
C LEU A 145 -12.94 -2.98 -0.26
N VAL A 146 -11.73 -3.46 0.00
CA VAL A 146 -11.33 -4.86 -0.21
C VAL A 146 -11.40 -5.64 1.10
N THR A 147 -12.21 -6.69 1.13
CA THR A 147 -12.45 -7.54 2.31
C THR A 147 -12.28 -9.03 2.03
N ARG A 148 -11.81 -9.39 0.84
CA ARG A 148 -11.59 -10.77 0.37
C ARG A 148 -10.32 -10.85 -0.48
N ASP A 149 -9.83 -12.06 -0.70
CA ASP A 149 -8.63 -12.30 -1.50
C ASP A 149 -8.75 -11.70 -2.91
N VAL A 150 -7.62 -11.21 -3.41
CA VAL A 150 -7.46 -10.63 -4.75
C VAL A 150 -6.48 -11.49 -5.52
N PRO A 151 -6.85 -12.01 -6.70
CA PRO A 151 -5.92 -12.75 -7.54
C PRO A 151 -4.76 -11.87 -8.04
N ALA A 152 -3.64 -12.48 -8.42
CA ALA A 152 -2.60 -11.77 -9.14
C ALA A 152 -3.17 -11.09 -10.40
N TRP A 153 -2.66 -9.91 -10.72
CA TRP A 153 -3.13 -9.08 -11.83
C TRP A 153 -4.60 -8.62 -11.73
N GLY A 154 -5.28 -8.94 -10.63
CA GLY A 154 -6.69 -8.58 -10.43
C GLY A 154 -6.89 -7.09 -10.24
N VAL A 155 -7.86 -6.51 -10.93
CA VAL A 155 -8.31 -5.13 -10.76
C VAL A 155 -9.59 -5.12 -9.92
N MET A 156 -9.48 -4.60 -8.69
CA MET A 156 -10.61 -4.50 -7.75
C MET A 156 -11.21 -3.11 -7.77
N VAL A 157 -12.54 -3.04 -7.88
CA VAL A 157 -13.26 -1.77 -7.98
C VAL A 157 -14.50 -1.78 -7.10
N GLY A 158 -14.80 -0.68 -6.44
CA GLY A 158 -16.06 -0.43 -5.74
C GLY A 158 -16.02 -0.64 -4.22
N ASN A 159 -17.17 -0.42 -3.57
CA ASN A 159 -17.38 -0.56 -2.14
C ASN A 159 -18.74 -1.26 -1.86
N PRO A 160 -18.75 -2.56 -1.48
CA PRO A 160 -17.59 -3.45 -1.40
C PRO A 160 -16.94 -3.73 -2.77
N ALA A 161 -15.63 -3.95 -2.79
CA ALA A 161 -14.90 -4.16 -4.03
C ALA A 161 -15.20 -5.52 -4.66
N THR A 162 -15.34 -5.52 -5.97
CA THR A 162 -15.47 -6.71 -6.81
C THR A 162 -14.34 -6.76 -7.84
N LEU A 163 -14.03 -7.95 -8.33
CA LEU A 163 -13.07 -8.14 -9.40
C LEU A 163 -13.68 -7.64 -10.71
N ALA A 164 -13.13 -6.55 -11.25
CA ALA A 164 -13.59 -5.99 -12.51
C ALA A 164 -12.96 -6.72 -13.70
N ARG A 165 -11.67 -7.02 -13.64
CA ARG A 165 -10.91 -7.74 -14.69
C ARG A 165 -9.60 -8.28 -14.14
N ILE A 166 -8.91 -9.08 -14.96
CA ILE A 166 -7.53 -9.52 -14.73
C ILE A 166 -6.69 -8.93 -15.86
N ASP A 167 -5.64 -8.16 -15.48
CA ASP A 167 -4.75 -7.47 -16.44
C ASP A 167 -3.46 -8.26 -16.70
N ASP A 168 -3.47 -9.57 -16.48
CA ASP A 168 -2.33 -10.45 -16.76
C ASP A 168 -2.02 -10.44 -18.26
N PRO A 169 -0.79 -10.12 -18.69
CA PRO A 169 -0.40 -10.12 -20.11
C PRO A 169 -0.61 -11.47 -20.81
N ASP A 170 -0.53 -12.58 -20.04
CA ASP A 170 -0.70 -13.93 -20.54
C ASP A 170 -2.11 -14.48 -20.31
N TYR A 171 -3.03 -13.68 -19.74
CA TYR A 171 -4.40 -14.09 -19.45
C TYR A 171 -5.26 -14.14 -20.70
N ALA A 172 -5.57 -15.34 -21.18
CA ALA A 172 -6.58 -15.53 -22.21
C ALA A 172 -7.97 -15.36 -21.59
N ARG A 173 -8.67 -14.26 -21.89
CA ARG A 173 -10.02 -13.98 -21.38
C ARG A 173 -10.98 -15.13 -21.76
N PRO A 174 -11.68 -15.76 -20.81
CA PRO A 174 -12.68 -16.78 -21.13
C PRO A 174 -13.74 -16.24 -22.09
N ALA A 175 -14.14 -17.04 -23.07
CA ALA A 175 -15.10 -16.64 -24.11
C ALA A 175 -16.51 -16.24 -23.57
N THR A 176 -16.76 -16.45 -22.27
CA THR A 176 -18.03 -16.15 -21.60
C THR A 176 -18.05 -14.83 -20.83
N GLU A 177 -16.93 -14.10 -20.77
CA GLU A 177 -16.91 -12.82 -20.09
C GLU A 177 -17.54 -11.74 -20.98
N PRO A 178 -18.58 -11.02 -20.54
CA PRO A 178 -19.20 -9.98 -21.36
C PRO A 178 -18.18 -8.90 -21.70
N ALA A 179 -18.23 -8.41 -22.94
CA ALA A 179 -17.38 -7.30 -23.36
C ALA A 179 -17.58 -6.12 -22.40
N GLU A 180 -16.47 -5.50 -22.00
CA GLU A 180 -16.50 -4.25 -21.22
C GLU A 180 -17.45 -3.26 -21.92
N PRO A 181 -18.42 -2.66 -21.22
CA PRO A 181 -19.28 -1.68 -21.86
C PRO A 181 -18.40 -0.58 -22.46
N ALA A 182 -18.59 -0.32 -23.75
CA ALA A 182 -17.86 0.74 -24.44
C ALA A 182 -17.96 2.03 -23.60
N GLU A 183 -16.82 2.70 -23.34
CA GLU A 183 -16.84 4.00 -22.72
C GLU A 183 -17.85 4.88 -23.43
N PRO A 184 -18.79 5.55 -22.74
CA PRO A 184 -19.70 6.46 -23.39
C PRO A 184 -18.85 7.53 -24.10
N ALA A 185 -19.08 7.65 -25.41
CA ALA A 185 -18.47 8.69 -26.24
C ALA A 185 -19.06 10.05 -25.82
N GLU A 186 -18.63 10.57 -24.70
CA GLU A 186 -19.01 11.87 -24.17
C GLU A 186 -17.79 12.78 -24.18
N HIS A 187 -17.67 13.53 -25.27
CA HIS A 187 -17.13 14.92 -25.31
C HIS A 187 -16.86 15.37 -26.76
N ALA A 188 -17.87 15.25 -27.60
CA ALA A 188 -17.80 15.84 -28.94
C ALA A 188 -18.98 16.78 -29.21
N GLU A 189 -19.41 17.61 -28.24
CA GLU A 189 -20.35 18.71 -28.53
C GLU A 189 -20.31 19.76 -27.39
N ARG A 190 -19.27 20.58 -27.35
CA ARG A 190 -19.32 21.93 -26.78
C ARG A 190 -18.29 22.84 -27.46
N THR A 191 -18.50 23.10 -28.74
CA THR A 191 -18.01 24.31 -29.42
C THR A 191 -18.99 24.66 -30.51
N ALA A 192 -20.00 25.42 -30.20
CA ALA A 192 -20.70 26.33 -31.08
C ALA A 192 -21.16 27.56 -30.26
#